data_51343bc01921f1a53f4a66b45200b451
#
_entry.id   51343bc01921f1a53f4a66b45200b451
#
_cell.length_a   1.000
_cell.length_b   1.000
_cell.length_c   1.000
_cell.angle_alpha   90.00
_cell.angle_beta   90.00
_cell.angle_gamma   90.00
#
_symmetry.space_group_name_H-M   'P 1'
#
loop_
_entity.id
_entity.type
_entity.pdbx_description
1 polymer ?
#
loop_
_entity_poly.entity_id
_entity_poly.type
_entity_poly.pdbx_seq_one_letter_code
_entity_poly.pdbx_strand_id
1 'polypeptide(L)'
;MELKQLCELQGVSGREELVRAAIYDECVRTLGKENVTIDRMGNVIAHKRGRDADAPHVMVSAHMDEVGLMVISATDEGLLHVRPIGGIDPRVLVSRRVKVGYAVPTRDGKPAQEPLSGVIGAMAIHQQTAED
;
A
#
# COMPACT_ATOMS: atom_id res chain seq x y z
N MET A 1 -13.23 6.87 -9.49
CA MET A 1 -11.82 7.07 -9.08
C MET A 1 -10.93 6.85 -10.30
N GLU A 2 -9.91 7.68 -10.50
CA GLU A 2 -8.94 7.47 -11.59
C GLU A 2 -7.82 6.52 -11.15
N LEU A 3 -7.28 5.73 -12.08
CA LEU A 3 -6.18 4.79 -11.81
C LEU A 3 -4.97 5.48 -11.16
N LYS A 4 -4.64 6.68 -11.64
CA LYS A 4 -3.55 7.47 -11.07
C LYS A 4 -3.73 7.72 -9.57
N GLN A 5 -4.93 8.11 -9.14
CA GLN A 5 -5.24 8.34 -7.74
C GLN A 5 -5.04 7.08 -6.89
N LEU A 6 -5.43 5.91 -7.42
CA LEU A 6 -5.24 4.64 -6.74
C LEU A 6 -3.75 4.28 -6.59
N CYS A 7 -2.95 4.49 -7.65
CA CYS A 7 -1.52 4.20 -7.64
C CYS A 7 -0.68 5.16 -6.78
N GLU A 8 -1.24 6.31 -6.37
CA GLU A 8 -0.57 7.28 -5.51
C GLU A 8 -0.84 7.03 -4.01
N LEU A 9 -1.76 6.10 -3.69
CA LEU A 9 -2.02 5.70 -2.30
C LEU A 9 -0.92 4.77 -1.78
N GLN A 10 -0.61 4.90 -0.49
CA GLN A 10 0.28 3.95 0.18
C GLN A 10 -0.47 2.64 0.44
N GLY A 11 0.12 1.55 0.01
CA GLY A 11 -0.50 0.22 0.10
C GLY A 11 0.53 -0.90 0.23
N VAL A 12 1.56 -0.72 1.05
CA VAL A 12 2.54 -1.78 1.31
C VAL A 12 1.85 -2.98 1.94
N SER A 13 2.25 -4.21 1.55
CA SER A 13 1.67 -5.47 2.05
C SER A 13 1.50 -5.47 3.56
N GLY A 14 0.28 -5.73 4.04
CA GLY A 14 -0.14 -5.66 5.44
C GLY A 14 -0.52 -4.26 5.93
N ARG A 15 -0.51 -3.26 5.04
CA ARG A 15 -0.88 -1.86 5.32
C ARG A 15 -1.66 -1.23 4.16
N GLU A 16 -2.65 -1.97 3.68
CA GLU A 16 -3.48 -1.60 2.53
C GLU A 16 -4.69 -0.73 2.90
N GLU A 17 -4.78 -0.20 4.13
CA GLU A 17 -5.97 0.49 4.65
C GLU A 17 -6.44 1.63 3.75
N LEU A 18 -5.51 2.43 3.22
CA LEU A 18 -5.86 3.56 2.34
C LEU A 18 -6.41 3.10 1.00
N VAL A 19 -5.76 2.10 0.40
CA VAL A 19 -6.18 1.51 -0.88
C VAL A 19 -7.53 0.84 -0.71
N ARG A 20 -7.69 0.05 0.36
CA ARG A 20 -8.95 -0.61 0.71
C ARG A 20 -10.10 0.38 0.89
N ALA A 21 -9.88 1.46 1.64
CA ALA A 21 -10.90 2.48 1.85
C ALA A 21 -11.34 3.11 0.53
N ALA A 22 -10.38 3.50 -0.31
CA ALA A 22 -10.67 4.12 -1.60
C ALA A 22 -11.45 3.18 -2.54
N ILE A 23 -11.07 1.89 -2.60
CA ILE A 23 -11.77 0.88 -3.39
C ILE A 23 -13.17 0.63 -2.83
N TYR A 24 -13.30 0.50 -1.50
CA TYR A 24 -14.58 0.31 -0.84
C TYR A 24 -15.55 1.44 -1.17
N ASP A 25 -15.13 2.68 -1.01
CA ASP A 25 -15.97 3.87 -1.27
C ASP A 25 -16.39 3.94 -2.74
N GLU A 26 -15.51 3.61 -3.68
CA GLU A 26 -15.84 3.57 -5.11
C GLU A 26 -16.84 2.46 -5.43
N CYS A 27 -16.69 1.28 -4.83
CA CYS A 27 -17.62 0.18 -4.97
C CYS A 27 -18.99 0.53 -4.37
N VAL A 28 -19.04 1.12 -3.19
CA VAL A 28 -20.29 1.58 -2.54
C VAL A 28 -20.99 2.63 -3.39
N ARG A 29 -20.24 3.60 -3.93
CA ARG A 29 -20.80 4.64 -4.80
C ARG A 29 -21.44 4.05 -6.07
N THR A 30 -20.87 2.96 -6.59
CA THR A 30 -21.29 2.38 -7.87
C THR A 30 -22.39 1.32 -7.72
N LEU A 31 -22.32 0.52 -6.65
CA LEU A 31 -23.16 -0.69 -6.47
C LEU A 31 -24.14 -0.60 -5.31
N GLY A 32 -23.99 0.38 -4.42
CA GLY A 32 -24.74 0.47 -3.17
C GLY A 32 -24.03 -0.30 -2.03
N LYS A 33 -24.18 0.21 -0.82
CA LYS A 33 -23.50 -0.30 0.39
C LYS A 33 -23.88 -1.75 0.71
N GLU A 34 -25.09 -2.14 0.42
CA GLU A 34 -25.64 -3.49 0.64
C GLU A 34 -24.97 -4.56 -0.21
N ASN A 35 -24.29 -4.15 -1.27
CA ASN A 35 -23.58 -5.05 -2.20
C ASN A 35 -22.07 -5.06 -1.99
N VAL A 36 -21.55 -4.39 -0.96
CA VAL A 36 -20.10 -4.30 -0.71
C VAL A 36 -19.79 -4.66 0.74
N THR A 37 -18.86 -5.58 0.93
CA THR A 37 -18.41 -6.02 2.25
C THR A 37 -16.90 -6.04 2.34
N ILE A 38 -16.37 -5.95 3.56
CA ILE A 38 -14.96 -6.18 3.87
C ILE A 38 -14.90 -7.41 4.78
N ASP A 39 -14.13 -8.41 4.39
CA ASP A 39 -13.95 -9.61 5.20
C ASP A 39 -12.89 -9.42 6.29
N ARG A 40 -12.65 -10.48 7.09
CA ARG A 40 -11.68 -10.44 8.21
C ARG A 40 -10.23 -10.35 7.74
N MET A 41 -9.95 -10.71 6.50
CA MET A 41 -8.63 -10.59 5.88
C MET A 41 -8.39 -9.20 5.29
N GLY A 42 -9.42 -8.36 5.23
CA GLY A 42 -9.36 -7.03 4.65
C GLY A 42 -9.69 -7.00 3.15
N ASN A 43 -10.15 -8.10 2.55
CA ASN A 43 -10.59 -8.09 1.16
C ASN A 43 -11.87 -7.28 1.00
N VAL A 44 -11.93 -6.46 -0.04
CA VAL A 44 -13.17 -5.79 -0.47
C VAL A 44 -13.88 -6.72 -1.44
N ILE A 45 -15.09 -7.13 -1.07
CA ILE A 45 -15.94 -8.01 -1.88
C ILE A 45 -17.13 -7.19 -2.34
N ALA A 46 -17.26 -7.01 -3.65
CA ALA A 46 -18.34 -6.27 -4.29
C ALA A 46 -19.14 -7.20 -5.21
N HIS A 47 -20.46 -7.27 -5.00
CA HIS A 47 -21.35 -8.11 -5.76
C HIS A 47 -22.20 -7.26 -6.72
N LYS A 48 -22.00 -7.45 -8.02
CA LYS A 48 -22.84 -6.86 -9.06
C LYS A 48 -23.77 -7.91 -9.61
N ARG A 49 -25.08 -7.74 -9.39
CA ARG A 49 -26.09 -8.62 -9.95
C ARG A 49 -26.12 -8.51 -11.48
N GLY A 50 -26.16 -9.67 -12.14
CA GLY A 50 -26.43 -9.79 -13.56
C GLY A 50 -27.90 -9.50 -13.90
N ARG A 51 -28.21 -9.43 -15.19
CA ARG A 51 -29.59 -9.31 -15.69
C ARG A 51 -30.36 -10.63 -15.58
N ASP A 52 -29.65 -11.74 -15.73
CA ASP A 52 -30.18 -13.10 -15.69
C ASP A 52 -29.78 -13.73 -14.34
N ALA A 53 -30.79 -14.19 -13.59
CA ALA A 53 -30.57 -14.81 -12.28
C ALA A 53 -29.91 -16.19 -12.37
N ASP A 54 -30.07 -16.88 -13.50
CA ASP A 54 -29.55 -18.22 -13.74
C ASP A 54 -28.18 -18.21 -14.46
N ALA A 55 -27.67 -17.02 -14.77
CA ALA A 55 -26.38 -16.88 -15.42
C ALA A 55 -25.23 -17.34 -14.50
N PRO A 56 -24.15 -17.91 -15.05
CA PRO A 56 -22.98 -18.28 -14.28
C PRO A 56 -22.37 -17.09 -13.52
N HIS A 57 -21.94 -17.35 -12.28
CA HIS A 57 -21.20 -16.36 -11.51
C HIS A 57 -19.78 -16.21 -12.07
N VAL A 58 -19.35 -15.00 -12.29
CA VAL A 58 -17.98 -14.65 -12.69
C VAL A 58 -17.32 -13.90 -11.56
N MET A 59 -16.17 -14.38 -11.10
CA MET A 59 -15.34 -13.71 -10.11
C MET A 59 -14.15 -13.02 -10.81
N VAL A 60 -13.95 -11.75 -10.51
CA VAL A 60 -12.76 -10.98 -10.91
C VAL A 60 -12.01 -10.63 -9.63
N SER A 61 -10.72 -10.93 -9.57
CA SER A 61 -9.88 -10.63 -8.41
C SER A 61 -8.62 -9.87 -8.81
N ALA A 62 -8.18 -8.98 -7.94
CA ALA A 62 -6.93 -8.26 -8.05
C ALA A 62 -6.39 -7.97 -6.64
N HIS A 63 -5.06 -7.88 -6.50
CA HIS A 63 -4.47 -7.51 -5.21
C HIS A 63 -4.46 -5.98 -5.02
N MET A 64 -4.37 -5.53 -3.77
CA MET A 64 -4.35 -4.13 -3.37
C MET A 64 -2.97 -3.66 -2.93
N ASP A 65 -2.09 -4.60 -2.60
CA ASP A 65 -0.79 -4.29 -2.04
C ASP A 65 0.25 -3.94 -3.12
N GLU A 66 1.26 -3.22 -2.69
CA GLU A 66 2.46 -2.92 -3.45
C GLU A 66 3.71 -3.28 -2.66
N VAL A 67 4.84 -3.39 -3.35
CA VAL A 67 6.15 -3.58 -2.72
C VAL A 67 6.55 -2.33 -1.92
N GLY A 68 7.31 -2.54 -0.86
CA GLY A 68 7.77 -1.43 -0.02
C GLY A 68 8.94 -1.81 0.86
N LEU A 69 9.19 -0.96 1.87
CA LEU A 69 10.28 -1.15 2.80
C LEU A 69 9.75 -1.15 4.23
N MET A 70 10.27 -2.04 5.05
CA MET A 70 9.98 -2.11 6.48
C MET A 70 11.15 -1.55 7.27
N VAL A 71 10.90 -0.59 8.15
CA VAL A 71 11.90 -0.08 9.10
C VAL A 71 12.15 -1.15 10.16
N ILE A 72 13.43 -1.52 10.35
CA ILE A 72 13.85 -2.51 11.34
C ILE A 72 14.40 -1.83 12.58
N SER A 73 15.21 -0.79 12.38
CA SER A 73 15.81 -0.01 13.47
C SER A 73 16.10 1.41 13.03
N ALA A 74 16.33 2.27 14.00
CA ALA A 74 16.83 3.62 13.78
C ALA A 74 18.13 3.78 14.58
N THR A 75 19.09 4.53 14.02
CA THR A 75 20.32 4.91 14.73
C THR A 75 20.11 6.21 15.52
N ASP A 76 21.02 6.51 16.43
CA ASP A 76 20.99 7.74 17.20
C ASP A 76 21.16 9.00 16.32
N GLU A 77 21.79 8.85 15.16
CA GLU A 77 21.95 9.89 14.14
C GLU A 77 20.72 10.07 13.26
N GLY A 78 19.68 9.24 13.46
CA GLY A 78 18.42 9.33 12.73
C GLY A 78 18.40 8.59 11.39
N LEU A 79 19.38 7.71 11.12
CA LEU A 79 19.34 6.82 9.97
C LEU A 79 18.41 5.65 10.24
N LEU A 80 17.70 5.20 9.21
CA LEU A 80 16.78 4.06 9.29
C LEU A 80 17.38 2.87 8.55
N HIS A 81 17.48 1.74 9.24
CA HIS A 81 17.71 0.45 8.60
C HIS A 81 16.40 -0.13 8.13
N VAL A 82 16.36 -0.56 6.87
CA VAL A 82 15.15 -1.04 6.22
C VAL A 82 15.36 -2.41 5.59
N ARG A 83 14.28 -3.17 5.49
CA ARG A 83 14.21 -4.42 4.69
C ARG A 83 13.14 -4.31 3.62
N PRO A 84 13.37 -4.90 2.41
CA PRO A 84 12.32 -4.96 1.40
C PRO A 84 11.16 -5.85 1.83
N ILE A 85 9.94 -5.40 1.48
CA ILE A 85 8.71 -6.18 1.48
C ILE A 85 8.37 -6.45 0.01
N GLY A 86 8.34 -7.72 -0.38
CA GLY A 86 8.18 -8.11 -1.77
C GLY A 86 9.50 -8.05 -2.57
N GLY A 87 9.39 -8.26 -3.88
CA GLY A 87 10.52 -8.32 -4.79
C GLY A 87 10.98 -6.93 -5.24
N ILE A 88 11.98 -6.38 -4.57
CA ILE A 88 12.61 -5.10 -4.95
C ILE A 88 14.06 -5.36 -5.27
N ASP A 89 14.54 -4.87 -6.42
CA ASP A 89 15.95 -4.85 -6.75
C ASP A 89 16.65 -3.72 -5.97
N PRO A 90 17.56 -4.02 -5.03
CA PRO A 90 18.22 -3.00 -4.22
C PRO A 90 18.99 -1.95 -5.05
N ARG A 91 19.45 -2.33 -6.23
CA ARG A 91 20.24 -1.46 -7.11
C ARG A 91 19.46 -0.25 -7.62
N VAL A 92 18.13 -0.36 -7.72
CA VAL A 92 17.28 0.74 -8.17
C VAL A 92 16.83 1.65 -7.04
N LEU A 93 17.13 1.31 -5.79
CA LEU A 93 16.65 2.04 -4.62
C LEU A 93 17.51 3.25 -4.25
N VAL A 94 18.80 3.19 -4.53
CA VAL A 94 19.75 4.24 -4.16
C VAL A 94 19.31 5.59 -4.75
N SER A 95 19.34 6.63 -3.93
CA SER A 95 18.90 8.00 -4.25
C SER A 95 17.38 8.15 -4.48
N ARG A 96 16.58 7.12 -4.25
CA ARG A 96 15.12 7.24 -4.34
C ARG A 96 14.56 7.98 -3.13
N ARG A 97 13.59 8.84 -3.40
CA ARG A 97 12.78 9.44 -2.35
C ARG A 97 11.74 8.44 -1.87
N VAL A 98 11.54 8.39 -0.57
CA VAL A 98 10.55 7.52 0.08
C VAL A 98 9.70 8.32 1.05
N LYS A 99 8.51 7.81 1.32
CA LYS A 99 7.65 8.26 2.42
C LYS A 99 7.84 7.29 3.58
N VAL A 100 8.18 7.81 4.75
CA VAL A 100 8.39 7.03 5.98
C VAL A 100 7.22 7.27 6.91
N GLY A 101 6.58 6.20 7.34
CA GLY A 101 5.38 6.23 8.17
C GLY A 101 4.10 5.98 7.38
N TYR A 102 3.01 5.78 8.11
CA TYR A 102 1.70 5.51 7.54
C TYR A 102 0.77 6.68 7.77
N ALA A 103 0.03 7.04 6.73
CA ALA A 103 -1.19 7.79 6.89
C ALA A 103 -2.29 6.83 7.39
N VAL A 104 -2.36 6.57 8.69
CA VAL A 104 -3.49 5.80 9.25
C VAL A 104 -4.73 6.69 9.20
N PRO A 105 -5.82 6.26 8.54
CA PRO A 105 -7.05 7.04 8.55
C PRO A 105 -7.57 7.16 9.98
N THR A 106 -7.77 8.37 10.44
CA THR A 106 -8.53 8.63 11.67
C THR A 106 -10.04 8.48 11.38
N ARG A 107 -10.87 8.46 12.41
CA ARG A 107 -12.34 8.35 12.27
C ARG A 107 -12.96 9.42 11.35
N ASP A 108 -12.29 10.56 11.19
CA ASP A 108 -12.69 11.68 10.33
C ASP A 108 -12.05 11.61 8.93
N GLY A 109 -11.37 10.49 8.60
CA GLY A 109 -10.77 10.26 7.28
C GLY A 109 -9.47 11.01 7.01
N LYS A 110 -8.91 11.69 8.00
CA LYS A 110 -7.62 12.38 7.88
C LYS A 110 -6.50 11.47 8.34
N PRO A 111 -5.27 11.58 7.78
CA PRO A 111 -4.13 10.87 8.32
C PRO A 111 -3.82 11.35 9.74
N ALA A 112 -3.59 10.40 10.65
CA ALA A 112 -3.21 10.72 12.03
C ALA A 112 -1.85 11.44 12.10
N GLN A 113 -0.99 11.20 11.12
CA GLN A 113 0.33 11.82 10.99
C GLN A 113 0.73 11.83 9.52
N GLU A 114 1.27 12.95 9.06
CA GLU A 114 1.84 13.04 7.72
C GLU A 114 3.13 12.22 7.63
N PRO A 115 3.31 11.41 6.56
CA PRO A 115 4.53 10.67 6.34
C PRO A 115 5.73 11.61 6.19
N LEU A 116 6.84 11.24 6.79
CA LEU A 116 8.11 11.95 6.63
C LEU A 116 8.72 11.64 5.27
N SER A 117 9.36 12.61 4.66
CA SER A 117 10.16 12.40 3.45
C SER A 117 11.55 11.89 3.82
N GLY A 118 11.98 10.81 3.17
CA GLY A 118 13.33 10.25 3.29
C GLY A 118 13.99 10.07 1.93
N VAL A 119 15.28 9.79 1.96
CA VAL A 119 16.06 9.40 0.78
C VAL A 119 16.85 8.15 1.12
N ILE A 120 16.84 7.17 0.22
CA ILE A 120 17.62 5.95 0.39
C ILE A 120 19.08 6.26 0.04
N GLY A 121 19.96 6.12 1.04
CA GLY A 121 21.40 6.21 0.89
C GLY A 121 22.01 4.85 0.60
N ALA A 122 23.24 4.87 0.12
CA ALA A 122 24.15 3.71 0.09
C ALA A 122 25.47 4.13 0.70
N MET A 123 26.16 3.18 1.32
CA MET A 123 27.54 3.38 1.75
C MET A 123 28.41 3.65 0.52
N ALA A 124 29.26 4.67 0.61
CA ALA A 124 30.15 4.99 -0.49
C ALA A 124 31.10 3.83 -0.77
N ILE A 125 31.37 3.55 -2.05
CA ILE A 125 32.16 2.38 -2.48
C ILE A 125 33.50 2.27 -1.75
N HIS A 126 34.16 3.40 -1.47
CA HIS A 126 35.44 3.44 -0.76
C HIS A 126 35.34 3.17 0.75
N GLN A 127 34.12 3.06 1.29
CA GLN A 127 33.83 2.74 2.69
C GLN A 127 33.23 1.33 2.85
N GLN A 128 32.96 0.65 1.72
CA GLN A 128 32.44 -0.71 1.75
C GLN A 128 33.58 -1.70 2.02
N THR A 129 33.28 -2.73 2.79
CA THR A 129 34.15 -3.89 3.00
C THR A 129 33.78 -5.01 2.03
N ALA A 130 34.58 -6.04 1.93
CA ALA A 130 34.32 -7.20 1.05
C ALA A 130 33.05 -8.01 1.49
N GLU A 131 32.49 -7.70 2.66
CA GLU A 131 31.31 -8.35 3.24
C GLU A 131 30.01 -7.52 3.05
N ASP A 132 30.11 -6.29 2.55
CA ASP A 132 29.00 -5.39 2.26
C ASP A 132 28.48 -5.56 0.82
#